data_7bc726610454488d71d6b66595ba14e6
#
_entry.id   7bc726610454488d71d6b66595ba14e6
#
_cell.length_a   1.000
_cell.length_b   1.000
_cell.length_c   1.000
_cell.angle_alpha   90.00
_cell.angle_beta   90.00
_cell.angle_gamma   90.00
#
_symmetry.space_group_name_H-M   'P 1'
#
loop_
_entity.id
_entity.type
_entity.pdbx_description
1 polymer ?
#
loop_
_entity_poly.entity_id
_entity_poly.type
_entity_poly.pdbx_seq_one_letter_code
_entity_poly.pdbx_strand_id
1 'polypeptide(L)'
;MRLRRSGLDAQARDRVGVRPGERVISWGVGDAADPDGSLIVATDAALYEQRSLQRIEWQRVTKGTWEQPEFVIDFDDNGLARRLRIRVDDARDIPAAVRDRITDTVVVSEYRTLE
;
A
#
# COMPACT_ATOMS: atom_id res chain seq x y z
N MET A 1 21.23 -8.81 -9.27
CA MET A 1 20.94 -8.42 -9.30
C MET A 1 20.18 -7.90 -8.98
N ARG A 2 20.00 -7.52 -8.86
CA ARG A 2 19.44 -7.02 -8.65
C ARG A 2 18.66 -6.55 -8.71
N LEU A 3 18.57 -6.41 -8.62
CA LEU A 3 17.88 -5.71 -8.69
C LEU A 3 16.68 -5.31 -8.96
N ARG A 4 16.11 -5.56 -8.94
CA ARG A 4 14.93 -5.22 -9.41
C ARG A 4 13.93 -5.25 -8.37
N ARG A 5 13.64 -4.16 -7.79
CA ARG A 5 12.73 -4.00 -6.81
C ARG A 5 11.34 -4.22 -7.23
N SER A 6 10.98 -3.82 -8.41
CA SER A 6 9.67 -4.05 -8.97
C SER A 6 9.44 -5.50 -9.31
N GLY A 7 10.44 -6.32 -9.13
CA GLY A 7 10.33 -7.71 -9.48
C GLY A 7 9.90 -8.61 -8.35
N LEU A 8 8.78 -8.29 -7.71
CA LEU A 8 8.24 -9.18 -6.69
C LEU A 8 7.89 -10.52 -7.33
N ASP A 9 8.43 -11.62 -6.78
CA ASP A 9 8.26 -12.90 -7.42
C ASP A 9 6.85 -13.48 -7.22
N ALA A 10 6.53 -14.52 -7.98
CA ALA A 10 5.19 -15.08 -8.00
C ALA A 10 4.78 -15.64 -6.65
N GLN A 11 5.71 -16.25 -5.93
CA GLN A 11 5.38 -16.81 -4.62
C GLN A 11 5.04 -15.72 -3.62
N ALA A 12 5.79 -14.61 -3.66
CA ALA A 12 5.51 -13.50 -2.76
C ALA A 12 4.17 -12.85 -3.10
N ARG A 13 3.85 -12.73 -4.37
CA ARG A 13 2.55 -12.19 -4.78
C ARG A 13 1.41 -13.07 -4.29
N ASP A 14 1.59 -14.37 -4.37
CA ASP A 14 0.57 -15.30 -3.89
C ASP A 14 0.38 -15.22 -2.38
N ARG A 15 1.49 -15.08 -1.64
CA ARG A 15 1.39 -14.96 -0.18
C ARG A 15 0.60 -13.73 0.23
N VAL A 16 0.80 -12.63 -0.49
CA VAL A 16 0.11 -11.38 -0.20
C VAL A 16 -1.32 -11.40 -0.71
N GLY A 17 -1.58 -12.20 -1.72
CA GLY A 17 -2.92 -12.28 -2.30
C GLY A 17 -3.18 -11.24 -3.37
N VAL A 18 -2.14 -10.82 -4.08
CA VAL A 18 -2.29 -9.86 -5.18
C VAL A 18 -3.21 -10.44 -6.24
N ARG A 19 -4.25 -9.72 -6.58
CA ARG A 19 -5.25 -10.21 -7.53
C ARG A 19 -4.70 -10.26 -8.96
N PRO A 20 -5.15 -11.22 -9.75
CA PRO A 20 -4.74 -11.28 -11.14
C PRO A 20 -5.10 -9.98 -11.88
N GLY A 21 -4.24 -9.54 -12.74
CA GLY A 21 -4.46 -8.34 -13.51
C GLY A 21 -3.94 -7.07 -12.85
N GLU A 22 -3.61 -7.11 -11.57
CA GLU A 22 -3.03 -5.95 -10.91
C GLU A 22 -1.52 -5.94 -11.11
N ARG A 23 -0.99 -4.76 -11.38
CA ARG A 23 0.43 -4.60 -11.60
C ARG A 23 1.10 -4.07 -10.34
N VAL A 24 2.12 -4.76 -9.88
CA VAL A 24 2.88 -4.31 -8.71
C VAL A 24 3.71 -3.10 -9.10
N ILE A 25 3.52 -2.00 -8.38
CA ILE A 25 4.27 -0.77 -8.59
C ILE A 25 5.49 -0.72 -7.67
N SER A 26 5.30 -1.11 -6.41
CA SER A 26 6.38 -1.08 -5.44
C SER A 26 6.06 -2.04 -4.30
N TRP A 27 7.06 -2.41 -3.53
CA TRP A 27 6.86 -3.26 -2.37
C TRP A 27 7.94 -2.97 -1.34
N GLY A 28 7.65 -3.32 -0.10
CA GLY A 28 8.58 -3.17 1.00
C GLY A 28 8.35 -4.23 2.05
N VAL A 29 9.12 -4.16 3.12
CA VAL A 29 9.08 -5.16 4.18
C VAL A 29 8.72 -4.47 5.48
N GLY A 30 7.64 -4.92 6.11
CA GLY A 30 7.18 -4.34 7.35
C GLY A 30 8.07 -4.70 8.53
N ASP A 31 8.48 -5.94 8.62
CA ASP A 31 9.32 -6.39 9.72
C ASP A 31 10.60 -7.00 9.14
N ALA A 32 11.71 -6.30 9.31
CA ALA A 32 12.97 -6.75 8.74
C ALA A 32 13.43 -8.08 9.31
N ALA A 33 12.95 -8.44 10.50
CA ALA A 33 13.29 -9.73 11.10
C ALA A 33 12.46 -10.87 10.51
N ASP A 34 11.36 -10.57 9.83
CA ASP A 34 10.49 -11.58 9.22
C ASP A 34 10.03 -11.12 7.84
N PRO A 35 10.98 -11.03 6.89
CA PRO A 35 10.64 -10.47 5.57
C PRO A 35 9.60 -11.30 4.81
N ASP A 36 9.51 -12.60 5.08
CA ASP A 36 8.56 -13.44 4.37
C ASP A 36 7.14 -13.33 4.91
N GLY A 37 6.97 -12.76 6.09
CA GLY A 37 5.67 -12.67 6.72
C GLY A 37 5.10 -11.27 6.82
N SER A 38 5.75 -10.28 6.25
CA SER A 38 5.33 -8.90 6.46
C SER A 38 5.51 -8.01 5.23
N LEU A 39 5.19 -8.54 4.06
CA LEU A 39 5.30 -7.75 2.84
C LEU A 39 4.20 -6.70 2.76
N ILE A 40 4.57 -5.55 2.24
CA ILE A 40 3.63 -4.50 1.89
C ILE A 40 3.78 -4.28 0.38
N VAL A 41 2.68 -4.33 -0.35
CA VAL A 41 2.71 -4.26 -1.81
C VAL A 41 1.74 -3.20 -2.28
N ALA A 42 2.24 -2.30 -3.12
CA ALA A 42 1.41 -1.30 -3.77
C ALA A 42 1.22 -1.69 -5.23
N THR A 43 -0.02 -1.85 -5.64
CA THR A 43 -0.35 -2.13 -7.04
C THR A 43 -1.04 -0.92 -7.65
N ASP A 44 -1.37 -1.02 -8.93
CA ASP A 44 -2.13 0.03 -9.60
C ASP A 44 -3.56 0.15 -9.06
N ALA A 45 -4.04 -0.84 -8.33
CA ALA A 45 -5.43 -0.85 -7.84
C ALA A 45 -5.56 -0.73 -6.32
N ALA A 46 -4.58 -1.17 -5.56
CA ALA A 46 -4.74 -1.28 -4.11
C ALA A 46 -3.42 -1.35 -3.38
N LEU A 47 -3.50 -1.13 -2.08
CA LEU A 47 -2.39 -1.37 -1.16
C LEU A 47 -2.68 -2.65 -0.38
N TYR A 48 -1.70 -3.53 -0.35
CA TYR A 48 -1.81 -4.80 0.36
C TYR A 48 -0.89 -4.81 1.55
N GLU A 49 -1.36 -5.35 2.65
CA GLU A 49 -0.52 -5.59 3.81
C GLU A 49 -0.69 -7.04 4.22
N GLN A 50 0.39 -7.82 4.13
CA GLN A 50 0.33 -9.25 4.36
C GLN A 50 -0.04 -9.63 5.78
N ARG A 51 0.54 -8.94 6.76
CA ARG A 51 0.35 -9.35 8.16
C ARG A 51 -1.09 -9.29 8.61
N SER A 52 -1.81 -8.24 8.22
CA SER A 52 -3.21 -8.10 8.60
C SER A 52 -4.15 -8.62 7.52
N LEU A 53 -3.61 -9.07 6.40
CA LEU A 53 -4.39 -9.56 5.27
C LEU A 53 -5.34 -8.51 4.74
N GLN A 54 -4.90 -7.25 4.78
CA GLN A 54 -5.70 -6.13 4.29
C GLN A 54 -5.41 -5.83 2.84
N ARG A 55 -6.47 -5.53 2.11
CA ARG A 55 -6.37 -4.97 0.76
C ARG A 55 -7.21 -3.71 0.74
N ILE A 56 -6.58 -2.58 0.51
CA ILE A 56 -7.26 -1.29 0.53
C ILE A 56 -7.18 -0.68 -0.85
N GLU A 57 -8.31 -0.60 -1.54
CA GLU A 57 -8.37 0.04 -2.85
C GLU A 57 -8.07 1.53 -2.70
N TRP A 58 -7.32 2.08 -3.66
CA TRP A 58 -6.87 3.46 -3.55
C TRP A 58 -8.02 4.45 -3.45
N GLN A 59 -9.13 4.18 -4.13
CA GLN A 59 -10.26 5.10 -4.10
C GLN A 59 -10.98 5.13 -2.76
N ARG A 60 -10.68 4.19 -1.87
CA ARG A 60 -11.24 4.22 -0.52
C ARG A 60 -10.37 4.97 0.46
N VAL A 61 -9.16 5.30 0.08
CA VAL A 61 -8.23 5.99 0.96
C VAL A 61 -8.60 7.46 1.02
N THR A 62 -8.76 8.00 2.23
CA THR A 62 -9.08 9.39 2.42
C THR A 62 -7.87 10.22 2.82
N LYS A 63 -6.88 9.58 3.44
CA LYS A 63 -5.66 10.27 3.84
C LYS A 63 -4.55 9.26 4.08
N GLY A 64 -3.34 9.63 3.72
CA GLY A 64 -2.17 8.82 4.00
C GLY A 64 -1.04 9.69 4.53
N THR A 65 -0.38 9.23 5.57
CA THR A 65 0.73 9.96 6.19
C THR A 65 1.89 9.01 6.42
N TRP A 66 3.07 9.45 6.01
CA TRP A 66 4.28 8.68 6.28
C TRP A 66 5.00 9.30 7.47
N GLU A 67 4.99 8.57 8.57
CA GLU A 67 5.71 8.97 9.79
C GLU A 67 6.67 7.85 10.10
N GLN A 68 7.82 7.91 9.46
CA GLN A 68 8.78 6.82 9.56
C GLN A 68 8.90 6.30 10.99
N PRO A 69 8.79 4.98 11.18
CA PRO A 69 8.72 3.92 10.17
C PRO A 69 7.29 3.45 9.86
N GLU A 70 6.30 4.28 10.05
CA GLU A 70 4.91 3.87 9.85
C GLU A 70 4.19 4.66 8.79
N PHE A 71 3.35 3.95 8.01
CA PHE A 71 2.29 4.59 7.25
C PHE A 71 1.04 4.57 8.09
N VAL A 72 0.35 5.70 8.10
CA VAL A 72 -0.98 5.78 8.71
C VAL A 72 -1.96 6.04 7.58
N ILE A 73 -2.83 5.09 7.32
CA ILE A 73 -3.78 5.15 6.21
C ILE A 73 -5.18 5.25 6.76
N ASP A 74 -5.85 6.35 6.43
CA ASP A 74 -7.28 6.50 6.76
C ASP A 74 -8.08 6.13 5.52
N PHE A 75 -9.09 5.30 5.69
CA PHE A 75 -9.87 4.83 4.54
C PHE A 75 -11.31 4.59 4.94
N ASP A 76 -12.17 4.54 3.94
CA ASP A 76 -13.58 4.28 4.11
C ASP A 76 -13.85 2.78 3.92
N ASP A 77 -14.46 2.17 4.93
CA ASP A 77 -14.80 0.75 4.89
C ASP A 77 -16.32 0.64 4.96
N ASN A 78 -16.96 0.70 3.80
CA ASN A 78 -18.42 0.62 3.69
C ASN A 78 -19.13 1.69 4.52
N GLY A 79 -18.63 2.91 4.43
CA GLY A 79 -19.21 4.03 5.16
C GLY A 79 -18.63 4.22 6.55
N LEU A 80 -17.76 3.35 6.98
CA LEU A 80 -17.15 3.41 8.30
C LEU A 80 -15.70 3.87 8.17
N ALA A 81 -15.36 4.97 8.84
CA ALA A 81 -13.99 5.49 8.79
C ALA A 81 -13.06 4.59 9.57
N ARG A 82 -11.99 4.14 8.95
CA ARG A 82 -11.03 3.24 9.56
C ARG A 82 -9.63 3.82 9.43
N ARG A 83 -8.77 3.41 10.33
CA ARG A 83 -7.35 3.80 10.29
C ARG A 83 -6.49 2.55 10.45
N LEU A 84 -5.53 2.41 9.55
CA LEU A 84 -4.57 1.31 9.59
C LEU A 84 -3.17 1.89 9.74
N ARG A 85 -2.44 1.40 10.73
CA ARG A 85 -1.04 1.75 10.92
C ARG A 85 -0.20 0.60 10.43
N ILE A 86 0.66 0.88 9.46
CA ILE A 86 1.48 -0.14 8.82
C ILE A 86 2.95 0.18 9.09
N ARG A 87 3.61 -0.68 9.85
CA ARG A 87 5.04 -0.51 10.07
C ARG A 87 5.80 -1.02 8.87
N VAL A 88 6.74 -0.21 8.38
CA VAL A 88 7.54 -0.56 7.21
C VAL A 88 9.00 -0.28 7.53
N ASP A 89 9.71 -1.32 7.96
CA ASP A 89 11.13 -1.19 8.33
C ASP A 89 12.01 -1.00 7.11
N ASP A 90 11.71 -1.69 6.03
CA ASP A 90 12.44 -1.54 4.77
C ASP A 90 11.50 -0.99 3.73
N ALA A 91 11.36 0.33 3.73
CA ALA A 91 10.36 0.98 2.91
C ALA A 91 10.76 1.14 1.45
N ARG A 92 12.06 1.28 1.19
CA ARG A 92 12.55 1.48 -0.17
C ARG A 92 11.81 2.64 -0.82
N ASP A 93 11.17 2.41 -1.95
CA ASP A 93 10.43 3.47 -2.65
C ASP A 93 8.92 3.41 -2.41
N ILE A 94 8.48 2.58 -1.47
CA ILE A 94 7.05 2.43 -1.23
C ILE A 94 6.39 3.73 -0.73
N PRO A 95 7.04 4.54 0.13
CA PRO A 95 6.40 5.79 0.54
C PRO A 95 6.09 6.70 -0.64
N ALA A 96 6.99 6.79 -1.60
CA ALA A 96 6.76 7.64 -2.77
C ALA A 96 5.64 7.06 -3.64
N ALA A 97 5.63 5.76 -3.84
CA ALA A 97 4.61 5.10 -4.65
C ALA A 97 3.23 5.27 -4.03
N VAL A 98 3.12 5.08 -2.72
CA VAL A 98 1.86 5.22 -2.01
C VAL A 98 1.39 6.67 -2.07
N ARG A 99 2.30 7.61 -1.86
CA ARG A 99 1.96 9.03 -1.90
C ARG A 99 1.41 9.40 -3.27
N ASP A 100 2.04 8.93 -4.33
CA ASP A 100 1.60 9.25 -5.68
C ASP A 100 0.18 8.75 -5.92
N ARG A 101 -0.12 7.54 -5.50
CA ARG A 101 -1.44 6.97 -5.68
C ARG A 101 -2.49 7.70 -4.85
N ILE A 102 -2.17 8.02 -3.62
CA ILE A 102 -3.10 8.72 -2.75
C ILE A 102 -3.36 10.14 -3.27
N THR A 103 -2.30 10.82 -3.71
CA THR A 103 -2.43 12.18 -4.22
C THR A 103 -3.37 12.21 -5.42
N ASP A 104 -3.20 11.29 -6.35
CA ASP A 104 -4.06 11.21 -7.51
C ASP A 104 -5.51 11.03 -7.14
N THR A 105 -5.77 10.13 -6.20
CA THR A 105 -7.12 9.79 -5.79
C THR A 105 -7.76 10.90 -4.97
N VAL A 106 -7.02 11.44 -4.00
CA VAL A 106 -7.54 12.44 -3.08
C VAL A 106 -7.78 13.75 -3.79
N VAL A 107 -6.90 14.12 -4.70
CA VAL A 107 -7.08 15.37 -5.45
C VAL A 107 -8.40 15.33 -6.22
N VAL A 108 -8.71 14.21 -6.84
CA VAL A 108 -9.98 14.07 -7.55
C VAL A 108 -11.16 14.20 -6.59
N SER A 109 -11.05 13.58 -5.44
CA SER A 109 -12.13 13.65 -4.43
C SER A 109 -12.32 15.06 -3.91
N GLU A 110 -11.22 15.75 -3.64
CA GLU A 110 -11.30 17.12 -3.16
C GLU A 110 -11.93 18.04 -4.18
N TYR A 111 -11.56 17.86 -5.41
CA TYR A 111 -12.11 18.67 -6.48
C TYR A 111 -13.61 18.52 -6.54
N ARG A 112 -14.11 17.31 -6.42
CA ARG A 112 -15.53 17.08 -6.39
C ARG A 112 -16.19 17.70 -5.19
N THR A 113 -15.55 17.65 -4.05
CA THR A 113 -16.09 18.19 -2.82
C THR A 113 -16.27 19.69 -2.89
N LEU A 114 -15.35 20.34 -3.56
CA LEU A 114 -15.42 21.81 -3.68
C LEU A 114 -16.55 22.25 -4.60
N GLU A 115 -17.03 21.38 -5.41
CA GLU A 115 -18.16 21.68 -6.26
C GLU A 115 -19.44 21.68 -5.47
#